data_1144035b8212465da92f072ad5ff45d9
#
_entry.id   1144035b8212465da92f072ad5ff45d9
#
_cell.length_a   1.000
_cell.length_b   1.000
_cell.length_c   1.000
_cell.angle_alpha   90.00
_cell.angle_beta   90.00
_cell.angle_gamma   90.00
#
_symmetry.space_group_name_H-M   'P 1'
#
loop_
_entity.id
_entity.type
_entity.pdbx_description
1 polymer ?
#
loop_
_entity_poly.entity_id
_entity_poly.type
_entity_poly.pdbx_seq_one_letter_code
_entity_poly.pdbx_strand_id
1 'polypeptide(L)'
;MQPFVRQAISSDGGELQRFEVEARSQLEVFRGGFRLANELPLVGSLWAERVISPRWTVFVAGFDDVAMGYLCIDYAAQRDAPLIEAVYVTSDARELGLGDAMVNAAIEECVRRGADAIDAYALPGDRETKNLFERSGLTARLLIVTKKLGK
;
A
#
# COMPACT_ATOMS: atom_id res chain seq x y z
N MET A 1 9.88 -21.87 6.49
CA MET A 1 9.82 -20.51 5.90
C MET A 1 9.84 -19.48 6.99
N GLN A 2 10.74 -18.53 6.91
CA GLN A 2 10.87 -17.47 7.90
C GLN A 2 10.29 -16.17 7.34
N PRO A 3 9.16 -15.68 7.87
CA PRO A 3 8.59 -14.43 7.40
C PRO A 3 9.42 -13.23 7.86
N PHE A 4 9.43 -12.18 7.06
CA PHE A 4 10.04 -10.91 7.45
C PHE A 4 9.21 -9.73 6.96
N VAL A 5 9.32 -8.62 7.69
CA VAL A 5 8.90 -7.29 7.26
C VAL A 5 10.05 -6.35 7.62
N ARG A 6 10.46 -5.53 6.67
CA ARG A 6 11.51 -4.53 6.91
C ARG A 6 11.26 -3.29 6.06
N GLN A 7 11.88 -2.19 6.43
CA GLN A 7 11.87 -1.03 5.56
C GLN A 7 12.68 -1.33 4.29
N ALA A 8 12.19 -0.83 3.17
CA ALA A 8 12.86 -0.97 1.89
C ALA A 8 14.15 -0.14 1.86
N ILE A 9 15.12 -0.61 1.11
CA ILE A 9 16.36 0.10 0.82
C ILE A 9 16.46 0.35 -0.68
N SER A 10 17.41 1.19 -1.10
CA SER A 10 17.52 1.59 -2.51
C SER A 10 17.64 0.42 -3.46
N SER A 11 18.32 -0.65 -3.04
CA SER A 11 18.48 -1.84 -3.89
C SER A 11 17.18 -2.63 -4.09
N ASP A 12 16.11 -2.32 -3.36
CA ASP A 12 14.79 -2.93 -3.57
C ASP A 12 14.04 -2.32 -4.76
N GLY A 13 14.56 -1.26 -5.36
CA GLY A 13 13.84 -0.48 -6.38
C GLY A 13 13.31 -1.29 -7.55
N GLY A 14 14.09 -2.24 -8.06
CA GLY A 14 13.67 -3.09 -9.17
C GLY A 14 12.47 -3.97 -8.82
N GLU A 15 12.50 -4.60 -7.64
CA GLU A 15 11.39 -5.41 -7.15
C GLU A 15 10.15 -4.57 -6.90
N LEU A 16 10.32 -3.38 -6.29
CA LEU A 16 9.21 -2.48 -6.02
C LEU A 16 8.55 -2.02 -7.33
N GLN A 17 9.34 -1.73 -8.36
CA GLN A 17 8.81 -1.37 -9.65
C GLN A 17 7.99 -2.50 -10.26
N ARG A 18 8.47 -3.73 -10.16
CA ARG A 18 7.75 -4.91 -10.64
C ARG A 18 6.44 -5.12 -9.88
N PHE A 19 6.47 -5.01 -8.54
CA PHE A 19 5.26 -5.13 -7.72
C PHE A 19 4.25 -4.04 -8.05
N GLU A 20 4.71 -2.82 -8.28
CA GLU A 20 3.83 -1.71 -8.62
C GLU A 20 3.06 -1.98 -9.92
N VAL A 21 3.73 -2.47 -10.95
CA VAL A 21 3.09 -2.82 -12.21
C VAL A 21 2.03 -3.91 -12.00
N GLU A 22 2.36 -4.95 -11.25
CA GLU A 22 1.40 -6.02 -10.96
C GLU A 22 0.20 -5.50 -10.15
N ALA A 23 0.46 -4.68 -9.13
CA ALA A 23 -0.60 -4.11 -8.30
C ALA A 23 -1.55 -3.24 -9.13
N ARG A 24 -1.00 -2.43 -10.03
CA ARG A 24 -1.80 -1.54 -10.90
C ARG A 24 -2.70 -2.32 -11.82
N SER A 25 -2.22 -3.43 -12.39
CA SER A 25 -3.03 -4.26 -13.26
C SER A 25 -4.23 -4.86 -12.53
N GLN A 26 -4.11 -5.10 -11.24
CA GLN A 26 -5.19 -5.65 -10.42
C GLN A 26 -6.25 -4.61 -10.04
N LEU A 27 -5.88 -3.33 -9.94
CA LEU A 27 -6.85 -2.27 -9.65
C LEU A 27 -7.95 -2.18 -10.70
N GLU A 28 -7.61 -2.44 -11.96
CA GLU A 28 -8.52 -2.26 -13.09
C GLU A 28 -9.74 -3.18 -13.05
N VAL A 29 -9.69 -4.28 -12.30
CA VAL A 29 -10.84 -5.18 -12.19
C VAL A 29 -11.92 -4.66 -11.21
N PHE A 30 -11.61 -3.63 -10.44
CA PHE A 30 -12.54 -3.07 -9.46
C PHE A 30 -13.10 -1.73 -9.94
N ARG A 31 -14.32 -1.42 -9.48
CA ARG A 31 -14.95 -0.12 -9.76
C ARG A 31 -14.06 1.00 -9.23
N GLY A 32 -13.81 2.00 -10.06
CA GLY A 32 -12.98 3.14 -9.69
C GLY A 32 -11.48 2.90 -9.81
N GLY A 33 -11.07 1.69 -10.20
CA GLY A 33 -9.65 1.33 -10.25
C GLY A 33 -8.85 2.12 -11.27
N PHE A 34 -9.39 2.33 -12.48
CA PHE A 34 -8.73 3.16 -13.49
C PHE A 34 -8.50 4.58 -13.02
N ARG A 35 -9.53 5.16 -12.40
CA ARG A 35 -9.43 6.53 -11.91
C ARG A 35 -8.44 6.64 -10.76
N LEU A 36 -8.47 5.69 -9.82
CA LEU A 36 -7.51 5.67 -8.72
C LEU A 36 -6.07 5.53 -9.25
N ALA A 37 -5.85 4.66 -10.22
CA ALA A 37 -4.54 4.50 -10.84
C ALA A 37 -4.05 5.81 -11.48
N ASN A 38 -4.95 6.59 -12.06
CA ASN A 38 -4.59 7.90 -12.63
C ASN A 38 -4.32 8.95 -11.56
N GLU A 39 -4.99 8.88 -10.42
CA GLU A 39 -4.78 9.80 -9.30
C GLU A 39 -3.49 9.52 -8.54
N LEU A 40 -2.97 8.31 -8.63
CA LEU A 40 -1.73 7.88 -7.98
C LEU A 40 -0.70 7.55 -9.07
N PRO A 41 0.09 8.54 -9.52
CA PRO A 41 1.07 8.31 -10.59
C PRO A 41 2.07 7.20 -10.25
N LEU A 42 2.51 6.48 -11.28
CA LEU A 42 3.54 5.46 -11.12
C LEU A 42 4.82 6.07 -10.56
N VAL A 43 5.41 5.40 -9.59
CA VAL A 43 6.74 5.73 -9.08
C VAL A 43 7.80 5.33 -10.12
N GLY A 44 7.61 4.15 -10.71
CA GLY A 44 8.46 3.67 -11.80
C GLY A 44 9.91 3.56 -11.41
N SER A 45 10.78 4.20 -12.18
CA SER A 45 12.22 4.17 -11.95
C SER A 45 12.68 4.98 -10.73
N LEU A 46 11.77 5.70 -10.07
CA LEU A 46 12.10 6.58 -8.94
C LEU A 46 11.96 5.90 -7.58
N TRP A 47 11.74 4.60 -7.52
CA TRP A 47 11.58 3.89 -6.24
C TRP A 47 12.80 4.04 -5.32
N ALA A 48 14.02 3.97 -5.87
CA ALA A 48 15.22 4.13 -5.04
C ALA A 48 15.26 5.48 -4.34
N GLU A 49 14.75 6.52 -4.99
CA GLU A 49 14.66 7.87 -4.42
C GLU A 49 13.54 7.97 -3.39
N ARG A 50 12.39 7.33 -3.66
CA ARG A 50 11.25 7.35 -2.74
C ARG A 50 11.60 6.69 -1.41
N VAL A 51 12.31 5.56 -1.43
CA VAL A 51 12.59 4.82 -0.19
C VAL A 51 13.51 5.59 0.75
N ILE A 52 14.29 6.54 0.27
CA ILE A 52 15.14 7.38 1.13
C ILE A 52 14.51 8.73 1.45
N SER A 53 13.36 9.06 0.88
CA SER A 53 12.69 10.34 1.11
C SER A 53 11.93 10.33 2.45
N PRO A 54 12.07 11.39 3.28
CA PRO A 54 11.35 11.45 4.55
C PRO A 54 9.83 11.58 4.41
N ARG A 55 9.35 11.92 3.21
CA ARG A 55 7.90 11.99 2.93
C ARG A 55 7.25 10.61 2.94
N TRP A 56 8.02 9.54 2.74
CA TRP A 56 7.49 8.21 2.53
C TRP A 56 8.10 7.21 3.50
N THR A 57 7.34 6.18 3.84
CA THR A 57 7.88 4.94 4.39
C THR A 57 7.44 3.80 3.48
N VAL A 58 8.38 2.97 3.09
CA VAL A 58 8.11 1.81 2.25
C VAL A 58 8.58 0.57 3.00
N PHE A 59 7.67 -0.39 3.17
CA PHE A 59 8.00 -1.70 3.73
C PHE A 59 8.01 -2.74 2.62
N VAL A 60 8.87 -3.72 2.74
CA VAL A 60 8.83 -4.96 1.97
C VAL A 60 8.67 -6.12 2.93
N ALA A 61 7.98 -7.15 2.48
CA ALA A 61 7.72 -8.35 3.26
C ALA A 61 7.89 -9.58 2.38
N GLY A 62 8.23 -10.69 2.99
CA GLY A 62 8.41 -11.94 2.27
C GLY A 62 8.82 -13.07 3.20
N PHE A 63 9.44 -14.08 2.60
CA PHE A 63 9.95 -15.25 3.31
C PHE A 63 11.38 -15.52 2.89
N ASP A 64 12.22 -15.90 3.85
CA ASP A 64 13.59 -16.38 3.60
C ASP A 64 14.38 -15.45 2.65
N ASP A 65 14.35 -14.16 2.92
CA ASP A 65 15.06 -13.11 2.16
C ASP A 65 14.47 -12.80 0.77
N VAL A 66 13.35 -13.43 0.40
CA VAL A 66 12.68 -13.16 -0.87
C VAL A 66 11.49 -12.22 -0.63
N ALA A 67 11.53 -11.03 -1.21
CA ALA A 67 10.43 -10.07 -1.13
C ALA A 67 9.25 -10.57 -1.98
N MET A 68 8.06 -10.51 -1.41
CA MET A 68 6.80 -10.96 -2.04
C MET A 68 5.69 -9.94 -1.93
N GLY A 69 5.99 -8.75 -1.43
CA GLY A 69 5.01 -7.69 -1.31
C GLY A 69 5.61 -6.41 -0.78
N TYR A 70 4.81 -5.35 -0.85
CA TYR A 70 5.22 -4.04 -0.33
C TYR A 70 4.03 -3.27 0.21
N LEU A 71 4.33 -2.26 1.02
CA LEU A 71 3.37 -1.29 1.51
C LEU A 71 4.04 0.08 1.51
N CYS A 72 3.31 1.11 1.08
CA CYS A 72 3.83 2.47 0.99
C CYS A 72 2.94 3.42 1.78
N ILE A 73 3.56 4.24 2.66
CA ILE A 73 2.87 5.25 3.46
C ILE A 73 3.30 6.63 2.97
N ASP A 74 2.32 7.50 2.72
CA ASP A 74 2.54 8.91 2.35
C ASP A 74 2.29 9.80 3.58
N TYR A 75 3.30 10.60 3.93
CA TYR A 75 3.23 11.58 5.04
C TYR A 75 3.09 13.02 4.52
N ALA A 76 2.50 13.21 3.35
CA ALA A 76 2.37 14.55 2.77
C ALA A 76 1.76 15.53 3.76
N ALA A 77 2.37 16.73 3.88
CA ALA A 77 2.02 17.72 4.90
C ALA A 77 0.56 18.21 4.85
N GLN A 78 -0.07 18.16 3.66
CA GLN A 78 -1.44 18.58 3.49
C GLN A 78 -2.47 17.56 3.99
N ARG A 79 -2.03 16.37 4.40
CA ARG A 79 -2.94 15.33 4.92
C ARG A 79 -3.10 15.47 6.43
N ASP A 80 -4.31 15.21 6.92
CA ASP A 80 -4.58 15.15 8.36
C ASP A 80 -3.98 13.91 8.99
N ALA A 81 -3.81 12.85 8.21
CA ALA A 81 -3.27 11.59 8.69
C ALA A 81 -2.37 10.98 7.61
N PRO A 82 -1.34 10.19 8.01
CA PRO A 82 -0.61 9.38 7.04
C PRO A 82 -1.56 8.46 6.27
N LEU A 83 -1.24 8.24 5.01
CA LEU A 83 -2.05 7.40 4.13
C LEU A 83 -1.27 6.18 3.68
N ILE A 84 -1.82 4.99 3.94
CA ILE A 84 -1.35 3.79 3.25
C ILE A 84 -1.84 3.90 1.81
N GLU A 85 -0.93 4.30 0.94
CA GLU A 85 -1.24 4.55 -0.47
C GLU A 85 -1.40 3.26 -1.25
N ALA A 86 -0.62 2.23 -0.88
CA ALA A 86 -0.65 0.94 -1.54
C ALA A 86 -0.21 -0.16 -0.58
N VAL A 87 -0.84 -1.31 -0.71
CA VAL A 87 -0.41 -2.58 -0.10
C VAL A 87 -0.60 -3.67 -1.15
N TYR A 88 0.41 -4.47 -1.36
CA TYR A 88 0.37 -5.52 -2.37
C TYR A 88 1.17 -6.73 -1.91
N VAL A 89 0.62 -7.92 -2.14
CA VAL A 89 1.28 -9.19 -1.93
C VAL A 89 1.10 -10.02 -3.20
N THR A 90 2.16 -10.66 -3.68
CA THR A 90 2.09 -11.50 -4.88
C THR A 90 1.05 -12.60 -4.66
N SER A 91 0.42 -13.05 -5.76
CA SER A 91 -0.65 -14.04 -5.67
C SER A 91 -0.22 -15.33 -4.99
N ASP A 92 1.03 -15.76 -5.20
CA ASP A 92 1.56 -16.98 -4.61
C ASP A 92 1.74 -16.91 -3.10
N ALA A 93 1.84 -15.71 -2.55
CA ALA A 93 2.12 -15.49 -1.13
C ALA A 93 0.92 -14.97 -0.35
N ARG A 94 -0.25 -14.88 -0.96
CA ARG A 94 -1.46 -14.42 -0.29
C ARG A 94 -1.92 -15.42 0.76
N GLU A 95 -2.66 -14.91 1.74
CA GLU A 95 -3.19 -15.70 2.86
C GLU A 95 -2.13 -16.29 3.78
N LEU A 96 -0.88 -15.84 3.64
CA LEU A 96 0.23 -16.27 4.51
C LEU A 96 0.58 -15.22 5.58
N GLY A 97 -0.24 -14.17 5.71
CA GLY A 97 -0.10 -13.19 6.77
C GLY A 97 0.84 -12.01 6.48
N LEU A 98 1.41 -11.92 5.28
CA LEU A 98 2.33 -10.83 4.94
C LEU A 98 1.64 -9.46 4.92
N GLY A 99 0.43 -9.39 4.38
CA GLY A 99 -0.35 -8.15 4.36
C GLY A 99 -0.64 -7.65 5.77
N ASP A 100 -1.10 -8.55 6.64
CA ASP A 100 -1.37 -8.21 8.05
C ASP A 100 -0.09 -7.73 8.75
N ALA A 101 1.03 -8.39 8.52
CA ALA A 101 2.30 -8.01 9.13
C ALA A 101 2.75 -6.62 8.66
N MET A 102 2.58 -6.30 7.37
CA MET A 102 2.93 -4.98 6.84
C MET A 102 2.02 -3.87 7.37
N VAL A 103 0.72 -4.13 7.47
CA VAL A 103 -0.22 -3.14 8.02
C VAL A 103 0.10 -2.87 9.48
N ASN A 104 0.41 -3.91 10.26
CA ASN A 104 0.82 -3.74 11.65
C ASN A 104 2.12 -2.92 11.76
N ALA A 105 3.10 -3.18 10.90
CA ALA A 105 4.33 -2.39 10.86
C ALA A 105 4.05 -0.92 10.51
N ALA A 106 3.12 -0.68 9.59
CA ALA A 106 2.70 0.67 9.21
C ALA A 106 2.07 1.41 10.38
N ILE A 107 1.19 0.74 11.12
CA ILE A 107 0.53 1.32 12.30
C ILE A 107 1.59 1.68 13.35
N GLU A 108 2.51 0.77 13.65
CA GLU A 108 3.59 1.02 14.61
C GLU A 108 4.45 2.21 14.20
N GLU A 109 4.79 2.33 12.92
CA GLU A 109 5.58 3.45 12.41
C GLU A 109 4.84 4.77 12.54
N CYS A 110 3.55 4.80 12.26
CA CYS A 110 2.74 6.01 12.40
C CYS A 110 2.61 6.43 13.87
N VAL A 111 2.44 5.46 14.78
CA VAL A 111 2.43 5.74 16.22
C VAL A 111 3.77 6.33 16.67
N ARG A 112 4.86 5.74 16.22
CA ARG A 112 6.21 6.21 16.57
C ARG A 112 6.44 7.65 16.08
N ARG A 113 5.83 8.03 14.94
CA ARG A 113 5.91 9.40 14.40
C ARG A 113 4.94 10.38 15.08
N GLY A 114 4.11 9.92 16.00
CA GLY A 114 3.17 10.76 16.72
C GLY A 114 1.86 11.02 16.00
N ALA A 115 1.53 10.23 14.99
CA ALA A 115 0.25 10.38 14.28
C ALA A 115 -0.92 9.93 15.15
N ASP A 116 -2.06 10.63 15.04
CA ASP A 116 -3.28 10.31 15.79
C ASP A 116 -4.19 9.34 15.03
N ALA A 117 -3.97 9.18 13.73
CA ALA A 117 -4.77 8.32 12.89
C ALA A 117 -3.94 7.85 11.70
N ILE A 118 -4.42 6.82 11.02
CA ILE A 118 -3.86 6.34 9.77
C ILE A 118 -5.01 6.06 8.81
N ASP A 119 -4.88 6.52 7.58
CA ASP A 119 -5.87 6.28 6.53
C ASP A 119 -5.33 5.24 5.54
N ALA A 120 -6.25 4.61 4.82
CA ALA A 120 -5.92 3.68 3.74
C ALA A 120 -7.03 3.71 2.70
N TYR A 121 -6.70 3.33 1.46
CA TYR A 121 -7.67 3.23 0.38
C TYR A 121 -8.02 1.78 0.10
N ALA A 122 -9.31 1.53 -0.14
CA ALA A 122 -9.79 0.27 -0.69
C ALA A 122 -10.89 0.57 -1.70
N LEU A 123 -10.88 -0.13 -2.82
CA LEU A 123 -11.89 0.04 -3.87
C LEU A 123 -13.15 -0.75 -3.57
N PRO A 124 -14.34 -0.27 -4.01
CA PRO A 124 -15.56 -1.05 -3.90
C PRO A 124 -15.40 -2.42 -4.54
N GLY A 125 -15.81 -3.46 -3.83
CA GLY A 125 -15.69 -4.84 -4.31
C GLY A 125 -14.35 -5.51 -4.03
N ASP A 126 -13.32 -4.75 -3.66
CA ASP A 126 -12.03 -5.32 -3.25
C ASP A 126 -12.13 -5.76 -1.79
N ARG A 127 -12.76 -6.90 -1.58
CA ARG A 127 -13.00 -7.42 -0.23
C ARG A 127 -11.73 -7.84 0.47
N GLU A 128 -10.77 -8.34 -0.27
CA GLU A 128 -9.52 -8.80 0.30
C GLU A 128 -8.77 -7.65 0.99
N THR A 129 -8.61 -6.52 0.29
CA THR A 129 -7.97 -5.32 0.85
C THR A 129 -8.79 -4.73 1.99
N LYS A 130 -10.10 -4.64 1.83
CA LYS A 130 -10.98 -4.13 2.86
C LYS A 130 -10.90 -4.98 4.13
N ASN A 131 -10.95 -6.29 3.99
CA ASN A 131 -10.88 -7.21 5.13
C ASN A 131 -9.52 -7.12 5.83
N LEU A 132 -8.43 -6.95 5.05
CA LEU A 132 -7.10 -6.75 5.59
C LEU A 132 -7.08 -5.55 6.54
N PHE A 133 -7.61 -4.41 6.11
CA PHE A 133 -7.64 -3.21 6.94
C PHE A 133 -8.56 -3.37 8.15
N GLU A 134 -9.72 -3.98 7.98
CA GLU A 134 -10.65 -4.23 9.10
C GLU A 134 -10.04 -5.13 10.17
N ARG A 135 -9.30 -6.18 9.77
CA ARG A 135 -8.61 -7.05 10.74
C ARG A 135 -7.61 -6.29 11.59
N SER A 136 -7.04 -5.21 11.05
CA SER A 136 -6.06 -4.38 11.77
C SER A 136 -6.70 -3.21 12.50
N GLY A 137 -8.03 -3.14 12.52
CA GLY A 137 -8.77 -2.12 13.27
C GLY A 137 -9.10 -0.85 12.51
N LEU A 138 -8.83 -0.79 11.19
CA LEU A 138 -9.25 0.35 10.40
C LEU A 138 -10.73 0.19 10.03
N THR A 139 -11.49 1.29 10.14
CA THR A 139 -12.91 1.30 9.81
C THR A 139 -13.17 2.30 8.70
N ALA A 140 -14.14 2.01 7.85
CA ALA A 140 -14.50 2.93 6.77
C ALA A 140 -15.08 4.22 7.36
N ARG A 141 -14.54 5.37 6.90
CA ARG A 141 -15.02 6.68 7.36
C ARG A 141 -15.53 7.59 6.23
N LEU A 142 -15.30 7.20 4.97
CA LEU A 142 -15.68 8.02 3.83
C LEU A 142 -15.96 7.13 2.63
N LEU A 143 -17.04 7.44 1.93
CA LEU A 143 -17.33 6.85 0.63
C LEU A 143 -17.35 7.97 -0.40
N ILE A 144 -16.66 7.76 -1.50
CA ILE A 144 -16.67 8.67 -2.64
C ILE A 144 -17.63 8.07 -3.68
N VAL A 145 -18.65 8.83 -4.03
CA VAL A 145 -19.60 8.42 -5.05
C VAL A 145 -19.37 9.24 -6.31
N THR A 146 -19.53 8.63 -7.46
CA THR A 146 -19.22 9.27 -8.72
C THR A 146 -20.26 8.93 -9.79
N LYS A 147 -20.43 9.84 -10.71
CA LYS A 147 -21.22 9.63 -11.91
C LYS A 147 -20.42 10.12 -13.10
N LYS A 148 -20.27 9.28 -14.09
CA LYS A 148 -19.63 9.70 -15.35
C LYS A 148 -20.57 10.68 -16.06
N LEU A 149 -20.06 11.84 -16.46
CA LEU A 149 -20.81 12.86 -17.18
C LEU A 149 -20.39 12.88 -18.64
N GLY A 150 -21.35 13.21 -19.49
CA GLY A 150 -21.13 13.27 -20.91
C GLY A 150 -21.21 11.89 -21.56
N LYS A 151 -20.57 11.77 -22.72
CA LYS A 151 -20.67 10.59 -23.59
C LYS A 151 -19.76 9.45 -23.18
#